data_e2edee0594a22b4dd2f1bfc3d34e8697
#
_entry.id   e2edee0594a22b4dd2f1bfc3d34e8697
#
_cell.length_a   1.000
_cell.length_b   1.000
_cell.length_c   1.000
_cell.angle_alpha   90.00
_cell.angle_beta   90.00
_cell.angle_gamma   90.00
#
_symmetry.space_group_name_H-M   'P 1'
#
loop_
_entity.id
_entity.type
_entity.pdbx_description
1 polymer ?
#
loop_
_entity_poly.entity_id
_entity_poly.type
_entity_poly.pdbx_seq_one_letter_code
_entity_poly.pdbx_strand_id
1 'polypeptide(L)'
;MRKLTFSENSFVVSDSLQGTFKYAKSRFYFHPDLIISLEDNLLRIEGRGFILHSNLKGKVASLIDSFWYPEFGLEVPNKMLLVDFEKNQLDIRFAWSKN
;
A
#
# COMPACT_ATOMS: atom_id res chain seq x y z
N MET A 1 -8.24 -11.01 6.07
CA MET A 1 -8.01 -11.65 4.76
C MET A 1 -7.80 -10.57 3.70
N ARG A 2 -6.84 -10.76 2.85
CA ARG A 2 -6.55 -9.84 1.74
C ARG A 2 -6.97 -10.46 0.42
N LYS A 3 -7.70 -9.69 -0.39
CA LYS A 3 -8.17 -10.12 -1.71
C LYS A 3 -7.75 -9.08 -2.74
N LEU A 4 -7.31 -9.55 -3.91
CA LEU A 4 -6.94 -8.70 -5.03
C LEU A 4 -7.96 -8.87 -6.15
N THR A 5 -8.46 -7.76 -6.68
CA THR A 5 -9.41 -7.75 -7.80
C THR A 5 -8.83 -6.88 -8.91
N PHE A 6 -8.60 -7.48 -10.07
CA PHE A 6 -7.97 -6.80 -11.20
C PHE A 6 -8.98 -6.33 -12.23
N SER A 7 -8.72 -5.14 -12.79
CA SER A 7 -9.41 -4.57 -13.94
C SER A 7 -8.39 -4.26 -15.03
N GLU A 8 -8.84 -3.67 -16.12
CA GLU A 8 -7.95 -3.38 -17.25
C GLU A 8 -6.77 -2.48 -16.89
N ASN A 9 -7.02 -1.38 -16.16
CA ASN A 9 -6.01 -0.39 -15.83
C ASN A 9 -5.83 -0.17 -14.34
N SER A 10 -6.39 -1.05 -13.51
CA SER A 10 -6.34 -0.88 -12.07
C SER A 10 -6.53 -2.20 -11.34
N PHE A 11 -6.23 -2.19 -10.06
CA PHE A 11 -6.59 -3.30 -9.18
C PHE A 11 -6.98 -2.74 -7.81
N VAL A 12 -7.78 -3.52 -7.09
CA VAL A 12 -8.24 -3.17 -5.75
C VAL A 12 -7.68 -4.21 -4.77
N VAL A 13 -7.08 -3.72 -3.70
CA VAL A 13 -6.69 -4.56 -2.56
C VAL A 13 -7.76 -4.40 -1.50
N SER A 14 -8.43 -5.48 -1.17
CA SER A 14 -9.49 -5.51 -0.16
C SER A 14 -9.01 -6.32 1.03
N ASP A 15 -8.84 -5.64 2.17
CA ASP A 15 -8.47 -6.29 3.42
C ASP A 15 -9.70 -6.37 4.31
N SER A 16 -9.95 -7.53 4.89
CA SER A 16 -11.07 -7.74 5.80
C SER A 16 -10.61 -8.40 7.08
N LEU A 17 -11.27 -8.06 8.17
CA LEU A 17 -10.98 -8.58 9.50
C LEU A 17 -12.25 -9.17 10.08
N GLN A 18 -12.10 -10.23 10.88
CA GLN A 18 -13.21 -10.85 11.60
C GLN A 18 -13.16 -10.44 13.06
N GLY A 19 -14.33 -10.32 13.68
CA GLY A 19 -14.45 -10.01 15.09
C GLY A 19 -14.57 -8.53 15.37
N THR A 20 -14.50 -8.18 16.65
CA THR A 20 -14.59 -6.81 17.14
C THR A 20 -13.22 -6.32 17.56
N PHE A 21 -12.80 -5.19 17.03
CA PHE A 21 -11.53 -4.57 17.43
C PHE A 21 -11.68 -3.06 17.43
N LYS A 22 -10.93 -2.41 18.32
CA LYS A 22 -10.95 -0.97 18.44
C LYS A 22 -10.04 -0.28 17.44
N TYR A 23 -9.04 -1.00 16.93
CA TYR A 23 -7.98 -0.40 16.17
C TYR A 23 -7.26 -1.45 15.35
N ALA A 24 -7.14 -1.20 14.04
CA ALA A 24 -6.39 -2.06 13.14
C ALA A 24 -5.81 -1.25 12.00
N LYS A 25 -4.68 -1.69 11.47
CA LYS A 25 -4.02 -1.08 10.33
C LYS A 25 -3.68 -2.12 9.28
N SER A 26 -3.82 -1.73 8.02
CA SER A 26 -3.33 -2.51 6.90
C SER A 26 -1.92 -2.05 6.56
N ARG A 27 -1.02 -2.99 6.28
CA ARG A 27 0.38 -2.72 5.97
C ARG A 27 0.69 -3.16 4.56
N PHE A 28 1.36 -2.26 3.81
CA PHE A 28 1.81 -2.54 2.46
C PHE A 28 3.32 -2.31 2.41
N TYR A 29 4.08 -3.37 2.15
CA TYR A 29 5.54 -3.29 2.04
C TYR A 29 5.94 -3.16 0.59
N PHE A 30 6.85 -2.24 0.29
CA PHE A 30 7.27 -1.99 -1.09
C PHE A 30 8.72 -2.44 -1.30
N HIS A 31 8.99 -2.93 -2.50
CA HIS A 31 10.35 -3.30 -2.87
C HIS A 31 11.27 -2.09 -2.78
N PRO A 32 12.53 -2.25 -2.31
CA PRO A 32 13.45 -1.12 -2.14
C PRO A 32 13.72 -0.33 -3.42
N ASP A 33 13.61 -0.96 -4.59
CA ASP A 33 13.88 -0.30 -5.87
C ASP A 33 12.74 0.61 -6.34
N LEU A 34 11.59 0.58 -5.66
CA LEU A 34 10.47 1.43 -6.00
C LEU A 34 10.60 2.81 -5.34
N ILE A 35 10.21 3.84 -6.07
CA ILE A 35 10.18 5.20 -5.54
C ILE A 35 8.74 5.49 -5.10
N ILE A 36 8.56 5.70 -3.80
CA ILE A 36 7.24 5.84 -3.19
C ILE A 36 7.11 7.25 -2.62
N SER A 37 6.00 7.93 -2.92
CA SER A 37 5.69 9.21 -2.31
C SER A 37 4.22 9.27 -1.91
N LEU A 38 3.93 10.01 -0.84
CA LEU A 38 2.58 10.24 -0.35
C LEU A 38 2.45 11.73 -0.04
N GLU A 39 1.66 12.44 -0.85
CA GLU A 39 1.41 13.87 -0.69
C GLU A 39 -0.08 14.15 -0.83
N ASP A 40 -0.65 14.86 0.13
CA ASP A 40 -2.08 15.21 0.15
C ASP A 40 -2.97 13.98 -0.06
N ASN A 41 -2.60 12.86 0.57
CA ASN A 41 -3.30 11.57 0.47
C ASN A 41 -3.26 10.96 -0.95
N LEU A 42 -2.39 11.44 -1.81
CA LEU A 42 -2.14 10.80 -3.11
C LEU A 42 -0.85 10.00 -3.02
N LEU A 43 -0.99 8.69 -3.20
CA LEU A 43 0.12 7.75 -3.19
C LEU A 43 0.60 7.55 -4.62
N ARG A 44 1.91 7.65 -4.83
CA ARG A 44 2.53 7.41 -6.12
C ARG A 44 3.64 6.38 -5.94
N ILE A 45 3.59 5.35 -6.76
CA ILE A 45 4.58 4.26 -6.76
C ILE A 45 5.20 4.22 -8.15
N GLU A 46 6.49 4.50 -8.22
CA GLU A 46 7.21 4.54 -9.50
C GLU A 46 8.23 3.41 -9.55
N GLY A 47 8.11 2.60 -10.58
CA GLY A 47 9.07 1.55 -10.87
C GLY A 47 9.61 1.72 -12.28
N ARG A 48 10.35 0.73 -12.74
CA ARG A 48 10.92 0.76 -14.09
C ARG A 48 9.81 0.53 -15.12
N GLY A 49 9.46 1.59 -15.85
CA GLY A 49 8.48 1.52 -16.93
C GLY A 49 7.03 1.58 -16.50
N PHE A 50 6.75 1.84 -15.23
CA PHE A 50 5.36 1.98 -14.77
C PHE A 50 5.24 2.99 -13.63
N ILE A 51 4.03 3.52 -13.49
CA ILE A 51 3.65 4.35 -12.35
C ILE A 51 2.28 3.87 -11.87
N LEU A 52 2.15 3.62 -10.58
CA LEU A 52 0.89 3.34 -9.92
C LEU A 52 0.47 4.54 -9.08
N HIS A 53 -0.82 4.81 -9.06
CA HIS A 53 -1.39 5.87 -8.25
C HIS A 53 -2.52 5.33 -7.39
N SER A 54 -2.67 5.86 -6.19
CA SER A 54 -3.81 5.57 -5.35
C SER A 54 -4.24 6.83 -4.63
N ASN A 55 -5.54 7.13 -4.67
CA ASN A 55 -6.11 8.26 -3.95
C ASN A 55 -6.63 7.75 -2.62
N LEU A 56 -5.97 8.16 -1.53
CA LEU A 56 -6.30 7.76 -0.17
C LEU A 56 -7.09 8.83 0.58
N LYS A 57 -7.75 9.72 -0.16
CA LYS A 57 -8.58 10.76 0.44
C LYS A 57 -9.65 10.16 1.34
N GLY A 58 -9.80 10.74 2.54
CA GLY A 58 -10.74 10.22 3.52
C GLY A 58 -10.20 9.07 4.36
N LYS A 59 -8.99 8.59 4.10
CA LYS A 59 -8.36 7.53 4.86
C LYS A 59 -7.20 8.11 5.69
N VAL A 60 -6.93 7.45 6.81
CA VAL A 60 -5.76 7.81 7.63
C VAL A 60 -4.61 6.92 7.18
N ALA A 61 -3.67 7.52 6.48
CA ALA A 61 -2.55 6.82 5.87
C ALA A 61 -1.23 7.49 6.21
N SER A 62 -0.18 6.69 6.37
CA SER A 62 1.17 7.20 6.58
C SER A 62 2.18 6.32 5.87
N LEU A 63 3.26 6.95 5.41
CA LEU A 63 4.36 6.26 4.76
C LEU A 63 5.55 6.33 5.71
N ILE A 64 6.09 5.16 6.08
CA ILE A 64 7.20 5.09 7.03
C ILE A 64 8.36 4.30 6.44
N ASP A 65 9.55 4.57 6.98
CA ASP A 65 10.73 3.80 6.63
C ASP A 65 10.69 2.45 7.33
N SER A 66 11.09 1.41 6.62
CA SER A 66 11.13 0.05 7.10
C SER A 66 12.32 -0.66 6.48
N PHE A 67 12.42 -1.96 6.67
CA PHE A 67 13.51 -2.76 6.13
C PHE A 67 12.99 -4.02 5.48
N TRP A 68 13.64 -4.41 4.40
CA TRP A 68 13.37 -5.64 3.68
C TRP A 68 14.53 -6.60 3.94
N TYR A 69 14.20 -7.85 4.23
CA TYR A 69 15.19 -8.89 4.56
C TYR A 69 15.14 -9.99 3.50
N PRO A 70 15.79 -9.77 2.34
CA PRO A 70 15.71 -10.75 1.25
C PRO A 70 16.42 -12.06 1.56
N GLU A 71 17.40 -12.01 2.47
CA GLU A 71 18.08 -13.21 2.93
C GLU A 71 18.64 -12.98 4.34
N PHE A 72 19.00 -14.05 5.00
CA PHE A 72 19.49 -13.99 6.37
C PHE A 72 20.73 -13.09 6.47
N GLY A 73 20.69 -12.15 7.41
CA GLY A 73 21.80 -11.24 7.66
C GLY A 73 21.85 -10.03 6.74
N LEU A 74 20.94 -9.94 5.74
CA LEU A 74 20.91 -8.80 4.83
C LEU A 74 19.68 -7.95 5.13
N GLU A 75 19.91 -6.65 5.35
CA GLU A 75 18.88 -5.68 5.68
C GLU A 75 18.92 -4.54 4.65
N VAL A 76 17.82 -4.33 3.92
CA VAL A 76 17.74 -3.30 2.88
C VAL A 76 16.61 -2.34 3.21
N PRO A 77 16.88 -1.01 3.28
CA PRO A 77 15.82 -0.04 3.55
C PRO A 77 14.73 -0.06 2.49
N ASN A 78 13.48 0.04 2.94
CA ASN A 78 12.32 0.17 2.04
C ASN A 78 11.29 1.11 2.65
N LYS A 79 10.14 1.24 2.00
CA LYS A 79 9.01 2.00 2.53
C LYS A 79 7.87 1.05 2.85
N MET A 80 7.08 1.44 3.84
CA MET A 80 5.87 0.72 4.22
C MET A 80 4.73 1.73 4.34
N LEU A 81 3.60 1.42 3.72
CA LEU A 81 2.38 2.22 3.84
C LEU A 81 1.51 1.60 4.93
N LEU A 82 1.07 2.43 5.87
CA LEU A 82 0.10 2.06 6.90
C LEU A 82 -1.20 2.78 6.61
N VAL A 83 -2.31 2.05 6.57
CA VAL A 83 -3.64 2.62 6.38
C VAL A 83 -4.57 2.09 7.46
N ASP A 84 -5.24 2.98 8.17
CA ASP A 84 -6.17 2.61 9.21
C ASP A 84 -7.44 2.00 8.63
N PHE A 85 -7.94 0.93 9.27
CA PHE A 85 -9.25 0.38 8.95
C PHE A 85 -10.35 1.32 9.44
N GLU A 86 -11.40 1.47 8.62
CA GLU A 86 -12.62 2.19 9.00
C GLU A 86 -13.66 1.19 9.43
N LYS A 87 -13.77 0.35 10.00
CA LYS A 87 -14.60 -0.77 10.40
C LYS A 87 -13.79 -2.05 10.22
N ASN A 88 -14.42 -3.07 9.68
CA ASN A 88 -13.73 -4.36 9.49
C ASN A 88 -13.30 -4.62 8.05
N GLN A 89 -13.35 -3.59 7.22
CA GLN A 89 -12.95 -3.71 5.82
C GLN A 89 -12.24 -2.45 5.35
N LEU A 90 -11.25 -2.65 4.49
CA LEU A 90 -10.50 -1.57 3.87
C LEU A 90 -10.27 -1.93 2.40
N ASP A 91 -10.68 -1.05 1.49
CA ASP A 91 -10.46 -1.20 0.06
C ASP A 91 -9.57 -0.08 -0.44
N ILE A 92 -8.50 -0.44 -1.13
CA ILE A 92 -7.58 0.54 -1.72
C ILE A 92 -7.42 0.20 -3.20
N ARG A 93 -7.67 1.20 -4.05
CA ARG A 93 -7.56 1.04 -5.49
C ARG A 93 -6.25 1.64 -5.99
N PHE A 94 -5.52 0.85 -6.78
CA PHE A 94 -4.32 1.29 -7.46
C PHE A 94 -4.58 1.32 -8.96
N ALA A 95 -4.20 2.42 -9.61
CA ALA A 95 -4.37 2.60 -11.04
C ALA A 95 -3.01 2.77 -11.70
N TRP A 96 -2.85 2.15 -12.88
CA TRP A 96 -1.63 2.30 -13.68
C TRP A 96 -1.71 3.53 -14.57
N SER A 97 -0.58 4.21 -14.71
CA SER A 97 -0.40 5.19 -15.73
C SER A 97 0.92 4.92 -16.45
N LYS A 98 1.00 5.35 -17.71
CA LYS A 98 2.24 5.19 -18.48
C LYS A 98 3.24 6.27 -18.08
N ASN A 99 4.46 5.85 -18.07
CA ASN A 99 5.59 6.71 -17.76
C ASN A 99 6.01 7.49 -18.99
#